data_94d1e4d497705e08ae2c57ffd1d78e96
#
_entry.id   94d1e4d497705e08ae2c57ffd1d78e96
#
_cell.length_a   1.000
_cell.length_b   1.000
_cell.length_c   1.000
_cell.angle_alpha   90.00
_cell.angle_beta   90.00
_cell.angle_gamma   90.00
#
_symmetry.space_group_name_H-M   'P 1'
#
loop_
_entity.id
_entity.type
_entity.pdbx_description
1 polymer ?
#
loop_
_entity_poly.entity_id
_entity_poly.type
_entity_poly.pdbx_seq_one_letter_code
_entity_poly.pdbx_strand_id
1 'polypeptide(L)'
;MTNKTPHIDLKGSEVGFGKTVLMPGDPLRAKYIADNFLEDAVLVNGVRGVNGYTGYYKGVKVSVMASGMGMPSIGIYSYELYKFFGVQNIIRVGSAGAINEKVQVRDIVVGMGACTNSNFPSQYNMNGTIAPICDFDMLSTAKNIADNKGLNIHIGNLYSSDTFYDDSFPSANWGKVGCLAVEMEAAALYCTAMRLGMRALAICTISDILFPPFTALDADSREKTFTAMMELALDSAVEYEKLPHLEPKE
;
A
#
# COMPACT_ATOMS: atom_id res chain seq x y z
N MET A 1 -2.40 14.95 19.60
CA MET A 1 -2.63 14.68 18.16
C MET A 1 -3.25 15.91 17.54
N THR A 2 -2.90 16.26 16.31
CA THR A 2 -3.56 17.35 15.59
C THR A 2 -4.77 16.79 14.83
N ASN A 3 -5.77 17.66 14.59
CA ASN A 3 -6.93 17.29 13.76
C ASN A 3 -6.75 17.74 12.31
N LYS A 4 -5.63 18.41 11.99
CA LYS A 4 -5.40 19.00 10.67
C LYS A 4 -3.92 19.13 10.34
N THR A 5 -3.59 18.78 9.10
CA THR A 5 -2.32 19.04 8.41
C THR A 5 -2.61 19.70 7.07
N PRO A 6 -1.61 20.05 6.24
CA PRO A 6 -1.84 20.62 4.92
C PRO A 6 -2.65 19.71 3.97
N HIS A 7 -2.63 18.38 4.17
CA HIS A 7 -3.23 17.42 3.23
C HIS A 7 -4.32 16.54 3.85
N ILE A 8 -4.45 16.54 5.19
CA ILE A 8 -5.48 15.76 5.92
C ILE A 8 -6.20 16.71 6.87
N ASP A 9 -7.54 16.70 6.86
CA ASP A 9 -8.39 17.49 7.75
C ASP A 9 -9.58 16.65 8.21
N LEU A 10 -9.56 16.27 9.50
CA LEU A 10 -10.62 15.45 10.10
C LEU A 10 -11.96 16.18 10.22
N LYS A 11 -12.01 17.50 9.95
CA LYS A 11 -13.23 18.33 9.99
C LYS A 11 -14.08 18.15 11.26
N GLY A 12 -13.42 17.93 12.40
CA GLY A 12 -14.10 17.68 13.66
C GLY A 12 -14.70 16.29 13.80
N SER A 13 -14.34 15.34 12.91
CA SER A 13 -14.71 13.95 13.11
C SER A 13 -14.14 13.44 14.44
N GLU A 14 -15.02 13.01 15.34
CA GLU A 14 -14.62 12.39 16.60
C GLU A 14 -14.03 10.98 16.39
N VAL A 15 -14.28 10.40 15.23
CA VAL A 15 -13.86 9.03 14.91
C VAL A 15 -12.36 8.94 14.64
N GLY A 16 -11.77 9.89 13.89
CA GLY A 16 -10.35 9.86 13.50
C GLY A 16 -9.96 8.61 12.72
N PHE A 17 -8.66 8.35 12.54
CA PHE A 17 -8.16 7.14 11.89
C PHE A 17 -8.02 5.96 12.87
N GLY A 18 -8.07 4.74 12.33
CA GLY A 18 -7.66 3.52 13.03
C GLY A 18 -6.13 3.40 13.06
N LYS A 19 -5.61 2.49 13.87
CA LYS A 19 -4.15 2.21 13.89
C LYS A 19 -3.64 1.67 12.56
N THR A 20 -4.47 0.98 11.81
CA THR A 20 -4.16 0.42 10.49
C THR A 20 -4.95 1.15 9.41
N VAL A 21 -4.25 1.60 8.36
CA VAL A 21 -4.83 2.24 7.19
C VAL A 21 -4.50 1.44 5.94
N LEU A 22 -5.53 1.06 5.18
CA LEU A 22 -5.36 0.53 3.82
C LEU A 22 -5.25 1.70 2.85
N MET A 23 -4.22 1.69 2.00
CA MET A 23 -3.95 2.79 1.06
C MET A 23 -3.97 2.30 -0.40
N PRO A 24 -5.13 2.32 -1.07
CA PRO A 24 -5.17 2.24 -2.53
C PRO A 24 -4.68 3.54 -3.16
N GLY A 25 -4.14 3.48 -4.39
CA GLY A 25 -3.80 4.69 -5.15
C GLY A 25 -5.05 5.48 -5.56
N ASP A 26 -6.11 4.77 -5.91
CA ASP A 26 -7.35 5.28 -6.47
C ASP A 26 -8.38 5.65 -5.37
N PRO A 27 -8.89 6.92 -5.34
CA PRO A 27 -9.95 7.32 -4.41
C PRO A 27 -11.26 6.53 -4.57
N LEU A 28 -11.60 6.08 -5.78
CA LEU A 28 -12.80 5.26 -6.00
C LEU A 28 -12.63 3.88 -5.36
N ARG A 29 -11.44 3.30 -5.43
CA ARG A 29 -11.15 2.05 -4.72
C ARG A 29 -11.19 2.23 -3.20
N ALA A 30 -10.72 3.36 -2.67
CA ALA A 30 -10.85 3.65 -1.25
C ALA A 30 -12.33 3.69 -0.83
N LYS A 31 -13.18 4.34 -1.62
CA LYS A 31 -14.62 4.36 -1.40
C LYS A 31 -15.24 2.97 -1.53
N TYR A 32 -14.86 2.20 -2.55
CA TYR A 32 -15.36 0.84 -2.74
C TYR A 32 -15.06 -0.07 -1.54
N ILE A 33 -13.83 -0.02 -1.01
CA ILE A 33 -13.46 -0.79 0.19
C ILE A 33 -14.31 -0.34 1.38
N ALA A 34 -14.47 0.95 1.60
CA ALA A 34 -15.27 1.47 2.69
C ALA A 34 -16.74 1.03 2.60
N ASP A 35 -17.36 1.17 1.43
CA ASP A 35 -18.78 0.88 1.23
C ASP A 35 -19.12 -0.61 1.28
N ASN A 36 -18.18 -1.50 0.89
CA ASN A 36 -18.47 -2.93 0.72
C ASN A 36 -17.92 -3.81 1.85
N PHE A 37 -16.96 -3.32 2.62
CA PHE A 37 -16.28 -4.13 3.63
C PHE A 37 -16.30 -3.54 5.04
N LEU A 38 -16.49 -2.22 5.21
CA LEU A 38 -16.49 -1.62 6.55
C LEU A 38 -17.91 -1.39 7.05
N GLU A 39 -18.16 -1.78 8.28
CA GLU A 39 -19.37 -1.42 9.03
C GLU A 39 -19.23 0.01 9.56
N ASP A 40 -20.35 0.76 9.55
CA ASP A 40 -20.42 2.15 10.05
C ASP A 40 -19.34 3.09 9.49
N ALA A 41 -18.99 2.93 8.21
CA ALA A 41 -17.95 3.70 7.56
C ALA A 41 -18.34 5.18 7.45
N VAL A 42 -17.48 6.06 7.94
CA VAL A 42 -17.64 7.51 7.84
C VAL A 42 -16.47 8.16 7.11
N LEU A 43 -16.74 9.22 6.35
CA LEU A 43 -15.72 10.03 5.69
C LEU A 43 -14.98 10.87 6.75
N VAL A 44 -13.69 10.63 6.92
CA VAL A 44 -12.82 11.35 7.88
C VAL A 44 -11.85 12.32 7.22
N ASN A 45 -11.62 12.22 5.92
CA ASN A 45 -10.84 13.18 5.12
C ASN A 45 -11.41 13.33 3.72
N GLY A 46 -11.47 14.55 3.21
CA GLY A 46 -11.89 14.87 1.84
C GLY A 46 -11.00 15.93 1.18
N VAL A 47 -9.85 16.25 1.78
CA VAL A 47 -8.94 17.26 1.24
C VAL A 47 -8.38 16.78 -0.10
N ARG A 48 -8.41 17.66 -1.11
CA ARG A 48 -7.90 17.40 -2.48
C ARG A 48 -8.55 16.20 -3.20
N GLY A 49 -9.71 15.72 -2.73
CA GLY A 49 -10.34 14.52 -3.27
C GLY A 49 -9.65 13.21 -2.87
N VAL A 50 -8.63 13.27 -2.02
CA VAL A 50 -7.98 12.11 -1.43
C VAL A 50 -8.79 11.68 -0.22
N ASN A 51 -9.90 11.00 -0.52
CA ASN A 51 -10.87 10.63 0.49
C ASN A 51 -10.33 9.55 1.42
N GLY A 52 -10.57 9.73 2.72
CA GLY A 52 -10.29 8.78 3.78
C GLY A 52 -11.57 8.42 4.54
N TYR A 53 -11.75 7.16 4.81
CA TYR A 53 -12.90 6.59 5.51
C TYR A 53 -12.42 5.80 6.72
N THR A 54 -13.21 5.78 7.78
CA THR A 54 -12.98 4.93 8.95
C THR A 54 -14.27 4.21 9.31
N GLY A 55 -14.17 2.94 9.60
CA GLY A 55 -15.26 2.08 10.01
C GLY A 55 -14.73 0.88 10.77
N TYR A 56 -15.53 -0.18 10.84
CA TYR A 56 -15.17 -1.40 11.56
C TYR A 56 -15.15 -2.60 10.60
N TYR A 57 -14.17 -3.47 10.78
CA TYR A 57 -14.10 -4.76 10.12
C TYR A 57 -13.86 -5.85 11.16
N LYS A 58 -14.80 -6.80 11.26
CA LYS A 58 -14.78 -7.83 12.33
C LYS A 58 -14.59 -7.25 13.74
N GLY A 59 -15.24 -6.11 14.01
CA GLY A 59 -15.16 -5.41 15.29
C GLY A 59 -13.89 -4.61 15.54
N VAL A 60 -12.95 -4.56 14.59
CA VAL A 60 -11.70 -3.78 14.65
C VAL A 60 -11.86 -2.49 13.86
N LYS A 61 -11.42 -1.38 14.43
CA LYS A 61 -11.42 -0.07 13.77
C LYS A 61 -10.34 -0.02 12.69
N VAL A 62 -10.75 0.07 11.43
CA VAL A 62 -9.86 0.13 10.26
C VAL A 62 -10.17 1.39 9.45
N SER A 63 -9.14 1.99 8.88
CA SER A 63 -9.29 3.10 7.94
C SER A 63 -8.84 2.71 6.55
N VAL A 64 -9.45 3.36 5.57
CA VAL A 64 -9.06 3.28 4.16
C VAL A 64 -8.91 4.69 3.63
N MET A 65 -7.76 5.03 3.06
CA MET A 65 -7.51 6.35 2.50
C MET A 65 -6.70 6.22 1.22
N ALA A 66 -7.10 6.92 0.17
CA ALA A 66 -6.33 6.94 -1.06
C ALA A 66 -4.94 7.54 -0.85
N SER A 67 -3.96 7.06 -1.59
CA SER A 67 -2.60 7.64 -1.60
C SER A 67 -2.36 8.59 -2.77
N GLY A 68 -3.22 8.58 -3.80
CA GLY A 68 -2.87 9.07 -5.12
C GLY A 68 -1.83 8.15 -5.77
N MET A 69 -1.26 8.58 -6.89
CA MET A 69 -0.25 7.84 -7.63
C MET A 69 1.15 8.44 -7.42
N GLY A 70 2.13 7.55 -7.36
CA GLY A 70 3.53 7.90 -7.31
C GLY A 70 4.10 8.16 -5.91
N MET A 71 5.42 8.00 -5.82
CA MET A 71 6.14 8.08 -4.56
C MET A 71 6.00 9.42 -3.83
N PRO A 72 6.01 10.59 -4.49
CA PRO A 72 5.79 11.86 -3.79
C PRO A 72 4.42 11.92 -3.11
N SER A 73 3.37 11.40 -3.75
CA SER A 73 2.03 11.43 -3.21
C SER A 73 1.90 10.55 -1.97
N ILE A 74 2.23 9.27 -2.06
CA ILE A 74 2.15 8.37 -0.90
C ILE A 74 3.09 8.81 0.23
N GLY A 75 4.24 9.40 -0.11
CA GLY A 75 5.19 9.96 0.85
C GLY A 75 4.58 11.04 1.73
N ILE A 76 3.77 11.94 1.14
CA ILE A 76 3.05 12.98 1.88
C ILE A 76 2.04 12.34 2.85
N TYR A 77 1.11 11.54 2.33
CA TYR A 77 -0.01 11.03 3.12
C TYR A 77 0.43 10.03 4.18
N SER A 78 1.36 9.12 3.86
CA SER A 78 1.88 8.17 4.84
C SER A 78 2.65 8.88 5.97
N TYR A 79 3.45 9.89 5.65
CA TYR A 79 4.15 10.69 6.66
C TYR A 79 3.16 11.36 7.61
N GLU A 80 2.14 12.05 7.07
CA GLU A 80 1.15 12.75 7.90
C GLU A 80 0.35 11.77 8.77
N LEU A 81 -0.10 10.64 8.22
CA LEU A 81 -0.83 9.62 8.95
C LEU A 81 -0.02 9.07 10.13
N TYR A 82 1.24 8.70 9.90
CA TYR A 82 2.11 8.20 10.96
C TYR A 82 2.44 9.28 12.00
N LYS A 83 2.87 10.45 11.53
CA LYS A 83 3.43 11.48 12.44
C LYS A 83 2.38 12.20 13.27
N PHE A 84 1.17 12.39 12.73
CA PHE A 84 0.20 13.30 13.31
C PHE A 84 -1.14 12.66 13.70
N PHE A 85 -1.50 11.52 13.09
CA PHE A 85 -2.84 10.95 13.26
C PHE A 85 -2.87 9.60 13.98
N GLY A 86 -1.75 9.17 14.57
CA GLY A 86 -1.65 7.96 15.40
C GLY A 86 -1.73 6.64 14.62
N VAL A 87 -1.58 6.69 13.31
CA VAL A 87 -1.50 5.49 12.47
C VAL A 87 -0.17 4.79 12.72
N GLN A 88 -0.19 3.47 12.85
CA GLN A 88 0.98 2.66 13.14
C GLN A 88 1.34 1.70 12.02
N ASN A 89 0.32 1.27 11.27
CA ASN A 89 0.46 0.31 10.19
C ASN A 89 -0.19 0.87 8.92
N ILE A 90 0.50 0.83 7.80
CA ILE A 90 -0.08 1.16 6.50
C ILE A 90 0.07 -0.05 5.58
N ILE A 91 -1.04 -0.48 4.98
CA ILE A 91 -1.08 -1.51 3.95
C ILE A 91 -1.40 -0.84 2.62
N ARG A 92 -0.44 -0.76 1.72
CA ARG A 92 -0.74 -0.41 0.34
C ARG A 92 -1.52 -1.55 -0.32
N VAL A 93 -2.69 -1.26 -0.88
CA VAL A 93 -3.53 -2.20 -1.63
C VAL A 93 -3.67 -1.72 -3.07
N GLY A 94 -2.79 -2.19 -3.93
CA GLY A 94 -2.59 -1.64 -5.27
C GLY A 94 -2.80 -2.62 -6.42
N SER A 95 -2.78 -2.09 -7.64
CA SER A 95 -2.52 -2.85 -8.86
C SER A 95 -1.03 -2.77 -9.21
N ALA A 96 -0.53 -3.79 -9.91
CA ALA A 96 0.84 -3.84 -10.39
C ALA A 96 0.91 -4.58 -11.73
N GLY A 97 1.93 -4.27 -12.53
CA GLY A 97 2.24 -4.99 -13.76
C GLY A 97 3.24 -6.11 -13.51
N ALA A 98 2.96 -7.34 -13.94
CA ALA A 98 3.91 -8.43 -13.86
C ALA A 98 5.13 -8.18 -14.77
N ILE A 99 6.32 -8.36 -14.21
CA ILE A 99 7.61 -8.27 -14.91
C ILE A 99 8.43 -9.55 -14.75
N ASN A 100 7.84 -10.60 -14.22
CA ASN A 100 8.45 -11.91 -14.00
C ASN A 100 7.47 -13.01 -14.41
N GLU A 101 7.95 -13.99 -15.17
CA GLU A 101 7.14 -15.09 -15.73
C GLU A 101 6.46 -15.99 -14.69
N LYS A 102 6.90 -15.93 -13.43
CA LYS A 102 6.27 -16.66 -12.32
C LYS A 102 4.92 -16.10 -11.91
N VAL A 103 4.59 -14.90 -12.36
CA VAL A 103 3.42 -14.14 -11.89
C VAL A 103 2.47 -13.91 -13.05
N GLN A 104 1.19 -14.18 -12.83
CA GLN A 104 0.12 -14.08 -13.82
C GLN A 104 -0.89 -13.00 -13.44
N VAL A 105 -1.73 -12.60 -14.42
CA VAL A 105 -2.85 -11.67 -14.16
C VAL A 105 -3.76 -12.25 -13.08
N ARG A 106 -4.17 -11.39 -12.14
CA ARG A 106 -4.95 -11.67 -10.92
C ARG A 106 -4.18 -12.34 -9.79
N ASP A 107 -2.92 -12.69 -9.97
CA ASP A 107 -2.09 -13.13 -8.85
C ASP A 107 -1.91 -12.00 -7.83
N ILE A 108 -1.72 -12.38 -6.58
CA ILE A 108 -1.40 -11.45 -5.50
C ILE A 108 0.11 -11.48 -5.27
N VAL A 109 0.73 -10.32 -5.31
CA VAL A 109 2.15 -10.13 -4.98
C VAL A 109 2.24 -9.32 -3.69
N VAL A 110 3.00 -9.85 -2.72
CA VAL A 110 3.34 -9.18 -1.46
C VAL A 110 4.80 -8.73 -1.52
N GLY A 111 5.01 -7.44 -1.44
CA GLY A 111 6.33 -6.83 -1.56
C GLY A 111 7.15 -6.95 -0.27
N MET A 112 8.12 -7.86 -0.23
CA MET A 112 9.07 -7.92 0.89
C MET A 112 10.11 -6.80 0.84
N GLY A 113 10.39 -6.28 -0.34
CA GLY A 113 11.24 -5.13 -0.59
C GLY A 113 10.82 -4.43 -1.88
N ALA A 114 11.33 -3.24 -2.13
CA ALA A 114 11.05 -2.48 -3.33
C ALA A 114 12.33 -1.88 -3.93
N CYS A 115 12.74 -2.38 -5.09
CA CYS A 115 13.71 -1.68 -5.93
C CYS A 115 13.08 -0.40 -6.49
N THR A 116 13.89 0.59 -6.85
CA THR A 116 13.36 1.83 -7.42
C THR A 116 14.37 2.54 -8.30
N ASN A 117 13.87 3.29 -9.28
CA ASN A 117 14.64 4.29 -10.04
C ASN A 117 14.50 5.70 -9.45
N SER A 118 13.71 5.84 -8.39
CA SER A 118 13.44 7.13 -7.76
C SER A 118 14.61 7.62 -6.92
N ASN A 119 14.77 8.91 -6.88
CA ASN A 119 15.65 9.58 -5.94
C ASN A 119 14.98 9.88 -4.58
N PHE A 120 13.78 9.34 -4.31
CA PHE A 120 13.04 9.59 -3.08
C PHE A 120 13.86 9.31 -1.81
N PRO A 121 14.65 8.21 -1.70
CA PRO A 121 15.45 7.93 -0.51
C PRO A 121 16.57 8.92 -0.24
N SER A 122 17.04 9.68 -1.24
CA SER A 122 18.17 10.64 -1.11
C SER A 122 17.87 11.78 -0.13
N GLN A 123 16.58 12.10 0.11
CA GLN A 123 16.16 13.11 1.08
C GLN A 123 16.67 12.83 2.51
N TYR A 124 16.97 11.58 2.83
CA TYR A 124 17.48 11.20 4.16
C TYR A 124 18.98 11.43 4.33
N ASN A 125 19.66 11.84 3.26
CA ASN A 125 21.09 12.20 3.25
C ASN A 125 22.01 11.16 3.91
N MET A 126 21.76 9.88 3.63
CA MET A 126 22.56 8.78 4.12
C MET A 126 23.80 8.55 3.26
N ASN A 127 24.93 8.22 3.88
CA ASN A 127 26.15 7.81 3.17
C ASN A 127 26.04 6.34 2.74
N GLY A 128 25.25 6.06 1.70
CA GLY A 128 25.00 4.71 1.19
C GLY A 128 23.63 4.57 0.54
N THR A 129 23.26 3.33 0.26
CA THR A 129 21.97 2.99 -0.36
C THR A 129 21.02 2.44 0.70
N ILE A 130 19.82 3.00 0.77
CA ILE A 130 18.74 2.48 1.60
C ILE A 130 18.10 1.31 0.87
N ALA A 131 17.85 0.20 1.60
CA ALA A 131 17.03 -0.91 1.12
C ALA A 131 15.59 -0.72 1.61
N PRO A 132 14.65 -0.30 0.75
CA PRO A 132 13.24 -0.19 1.13
C PRO A 132 12.66 -1.58 1.37
N ILE A 133 12.39 -1.95 2.63
CA ILE A 133 11.83 -3.25 3.01
C ILE A 133 10.55 -3.06 3.83
N CYS A 134 9.66 -4.05 3.72
CA CYS A 134 8.46 -4.10 4.54
C CYS A 134 8.77 -4.45 6.01
N ASP A 135 7.77 -4.30 6.85
CA ASP A 135 7.81 -4.83 8.21
C ASP A 135 7.63 -6.36 8.18
N PHE A 136 8.51 -7.08 8.90
CA PHE A 136 8.51 -8.55 8.90
C PHE A 136 7.28 -9.14 9.59
N ASP A 137 6.82 -8.55 10.68
CA ASP A 137 5.64 -9.05 11.41
C ASP A 137 4.38 -8.88 10.57
N MET A 138 4.26 -7.76 9.83
CA MET A 138 3.17 -7.57 8.89
C MET A 138 3.23 -8.59 7.75
N LEU A 139 4.39 -8.84 7.16
CA LEU A 139 4.57 -9.79 6.08
C LEU A 139 4.24 -11.22 6.54
N SER A 140 4.79 -11.66 7.67
CA SER A 140 4.60 -13.02 8.19
C SER A 140 3.13 -13.27 8.55
N THR A 141 2.46 -12.28 9.12
CA THR A 141 1.04 -12.35 9.44
C THR A 141 0.19 -12.48 8.17
N ALA A 142 0.43 -11.63 7.16
CA ALA A 142 -0.27 -11.71 5.88
C ALA A 142 -0.05 -13.06 5.18
N LYS A 143 1.19 -13.59 5.22
CA LYS A 143 1.51 -14.93 4.69
C LYS A 143 0.71 -16.01 5.40
N ASN A 144 0.67 -16.02 6.73
CA ASN A 144 -0.07 -17.01 7.50
C ASN A 144 -1.58 -16.97 7.21
N ILE A 145 -2.15 -15.77 7.06
CA ILE A 145 -3.57 -15.60 6.68
C ILE A 145 -3.82 -16.17 5.29
N ALA A 146 -2.94 -15.86 4.32
CA ALA A 146 -3.06 -16.36 2.96
C ALA A 146 -3.02 -17.90 2.92
N ASP A 147 -2.09 -18.53 3.66
CA ASP A 147 -1.98 -19.99 3.76
C ASP A 147 -3.24 -20.62 4.34
N ASN A 148 -3.76 -20.04 5.43
CA ASN A 148 -4.97 -20.55 6.08
C ASN A 148 -6.23 -20.42 5.19
N LYS A 149 -6.24 -19.44 4.28
CA LYS A 149 -7.30 -19.25 3.29
C LYS A 149 -7.07 -20.03 1.98
N GLY A 150 -5.94 -20.68 1.81
CA GLY A 150 -5.54 -21.33 0.56
C GLY A 150 -5.32 -20.35 -0.60
N LEU A 151 -4.99 -19.08 -0.28
CA LEU A 151 -4.66 -18.07 -1.29
C LEU A 151 -3.23 -18.28 -1.79
N ASN A 152 -3.08 -18.39 -3.10
CA ASN A 152 -1.76 -18.37 -3.71
C ASN A 152 -1.23 -16.94 -3.77
N ILE A 153 -0.16 -16.65 -3.03
CA ILE A 153 0.51 -15.36 -3.05
C ILE A 153 1.99 -15.50 -3.42
N HIS A 154 2.51 -14.55 -4.15
CA HIS A 154 3.94 -14.46 -4.47
C HIS A 154 4.58 -13.44 -3.53
N ILE A 155 5.65 -13.81 -2.85
CA ILE A 155 6.42 -12.91 -1.98
C ILE A 155 7.77 -12.64 -2.62
N GLY A 156 8.11 -11.37 -2.81
CA GLY A 156 9.37 -10.97 -3.41
C GLY A 156 9.51 -9.46 -3.58
N ASN A 157 10.54 -9.02 -4.31
CA ASN A 157 10.75 -7.62 -4.53
C ASN A 157 9.76 -7.06 -5.56
N LEU A 158 9.22 -5.89 -5.26
CA LEU A 158 8.58 -5.00 -6.22
C LEU A 158 9.62 -4.11 -6.88
N TYR A 159 9.25 -3.50 -7.99
CA TYR A 159 9.93 -2.36 -8.56
C TYR A 159 9.00 -1.15 -8.53
N SER A 160 9.37 -0.11 -7.77
CA SER A 160 8.63 1.15 -7.73
C SER A 160 9.25 2.13 -8.72
N SER A 161 8.46 2.51 -9.74
CA SER A 161 8.90 3.42 -10.81
C SER A 161 8.36 4.83 -10.61
N ASP A 162 9.15 5.84 -10.93
CA ASP A 162 8.71 7.25 -11.02
C ASP A 162 7.92 7.54 -12.29
N THR A 163 8.04 6.68 -13.31
CA THR A 163 7.40 6.85 -14.61
C THR A 163 6.54 5.66 -14.96
N PHE A 164 5.33 5.92 -15.46
CA PHE A 164 4.46 4.90 -16.03
C PHE A 164 4.82 4.63 -17.50
N TYR A 165 5.05 5.72 -18.25
CA TYR A 165 5.54 5.68 -19.61
C TYR A 165 7.04 5.94 -19.59
N ASP A 166 7.84 4.91 -19.87
CA ASP A 166 9.31 4.96 -19.81
C ASP A 166 9.88 4.73 -21.20
N ASP A 167 10.45 5.79 -21.78
CA ASP A 167 11.06 5.76 -23.11
C ASP A 167 12.51 5.23 -23.08
N SER A 168 13.12 5.12 -21.89
CA SER A 168 14.56 4.86 -21.76
C SER A 168 14.89 3.42 -21.39
N PHE A 169 14.09 2.79 -20.50
CA PHE A 169 14.39 1.47 -19.98
C PHE A 169 13.12 0.71 -19.60
N PRO A 170 12.69 -0.29 -20.38
CA PRO A 170 11.48 -1.05 -20.06
C PRO A 170 11.49 -1.63 -18.66
N SER A 171 10.45 -1.36 -17.88
CA SER A 171 10.28 -1.86 -16.51
C SER A 171 10.44 -3.39 -16.40
N ALA A 172 10.09 -4.13 -17.45
CA ALA A 172 10.28 -5.57 -17.54
C ALA A 172 11.75 -6.04 -17.34
N ASN A 173 12.73 -5.17 -17.58
CA ASN A 173 14.13 -5.52 -17.34
C ASN A 173 14.45 -5.74 -15.84
N TRP A 174 13.67 -5.17 -14.93
CA TRP A 174 13.83 -5.41 -13.49
C TRP A 174 13.47 -6.85 -13.09
N GLY A 175 12.72 -7.57 -13.93
CA GLY A 175 12.50 -9.00 -13.76
C GLY A 175 13.79 -9.82 -13.83
N LYS A 176 14.83 -9.34 -14.55
CA LYS A 176 16.14 -10.01 -14.63
C LYS A 176 16.89 -10.06 -13.30
N VAL A 177 16.60 -9.12 -12.39
CA VAL A 177 17.17 -9.10 -11.03
C VAL A 177 16.17 -9.63 -9.98
N GLY A 178 15.09 -10.29 -10.43
CA GLY A 178 14.16 -11.01 -9.58
C GLY A 178 12.99 -10.19 -9.04
N CYS A 179 12.78 -8.93 -9.50
CA CYS A 179 11.55 -8.23 -9.19
C CYS A 179 10.35 -8.94 -9.82
N LEU A 180 9.25 -9.05 -9.06
CA LEU A 180 8.04 -9.76 -9.49
C LEU A 180 7.10 -8.87 -10.28
N ALA A 181 6.93 -7.64 -9.84
CA ALA A 181 5.97 -6.71 -10.42
C ALA A 181 6.44 -5.26 -10.28
N VAL A 182 5.95 -4.39 -11.17
CA VAL A 182 6.15 -2.94 -11.13
C VAL A 182 4.90 -2.24 -10.62
N GLU A 183 5.11 -1.27 -9.75
CA GLU A 183 4.12 -0.32 -9.23
C GLU A 183 4.82 1.03 -8.99
N MET A 184 4.24 1.99 -8.27
CA MET A 184 4.79 3.35 -8.21
C MET A 184 4.92 3.92 -6.79
N GLU A 185 4.73 3.16 -5.70
CA GLU A 185 4.56 3.73 -4.35
C GLU A 185 5.34 2.99 -3.24
N ALA A 186 5.52 1.67 -3.34
CA ALA A 186 6.00 0.84 -2.23
C ALA A 186 7.36 1.29 -1.68
N ALA A 187 8.30 1.72 -2.53
CA ALA A 187 9.61 2.17 -2.07
C ALA A 187 9.51 3.40 -1.17
N ALA A 188 8.68 4.39 -1.53
CA ALA A 188 8.49 5.57 -0.71
C ALA A 188 7.77 5.26 0.61
N LEU A 189 6.74 4.40 0.57
CA LEU A 189 6.03 3.96 1.76
C LEU A 189 6.98 3.27 2.75
N TYR A 190 7.78 2.33 2.27
CA TYR A 190 8.74 1.61 3.11
C TYR A 190 9.80 2.54 3.70
N CYS A 191 10.39 3.43 2.89
CA CYS A 191 11.33 4.42 3.37
C CYS A 191 10.73 5.33 4.43
N THR A 192 9.50 5.81 4.24
CA THR A 192 8.80 6.67 5.21
C THR A 192 8.54 5.92 6.52
N ALA A 193 8.06 4.67 6.45
CA ALA A 193 7.84 3.84 7.62
C ALA A 193 9.13 3.56 8.38
N MET A 194 10.20 3.14 7.68
CA MET A 194 11.53 2.91 8.28
C MET A 194 12.08 4.16 8.97
N ARG A 195 11.98 5.33 8.32
CA ARG A 195 12.45 6.60 8.90
C ARG A 195 11.73 6.96 10.20
N LEU A 196 10.43 6.71 10.25
CA LEU A 196 9.59 7.02 11.40
C LEU A 196 9.52 5.88 12.44
N GLY A 197 10.10 4.71 12.16
CA GLY A 197 10.00 3.54 13.03
C GLY A 197 8.59 2.93 13.09
N MET A 198 7.83 3.09 12.02
CA MET A 198 6.47 2.60 11.84
C MET A 198 6.45 1.38 10.92
N ARG A 199 5.28 0.78 10.67
CA ARG A 199 5.14 -0.46 9.90
C ARG A 199 4.45 -0.23 8.56
N ALA A 200 4.95 -0.88 7.52
CA ALA A 200 4.35 -0.85 6.19
C ALA A 200 4.42 -2.21 5.48
N LEU A 201 3.40 -2.49 4.67
CA LEU A 201 3.35 -3.63 3.76
C LEU A 201 2.66 -3.21 2.45
N ALA A 202 3.14 -3.70 1.31
CA ALA A 202 2.46 -3.56 0.03
C ALA A 202 1.93 -4.91 -0.42
N ILE A 203 0.64 -4.96 -0.73
CA ILE A 203 -0.08 -6.10 -1.31
C ILE A 203 -0.68 -5.62 -2.63
N CYS A 204 -0.30 -6.23 -3.73
CA CYS A 204 -0.73 -5.82 -5.06
C CYS A 204 -1.39 -6.97 -5.79
N THR A 205 -2.46 -6.69 -6.55
CA THR A 205 -2.99 -7.62 -7.53
C THR A 205 -2.46 -7.28 -8.90
N ILE A 206 -2.07 -8.30 -9.66
CA ILE A 206 -1.55 -8.12 -11.01
C ILE A 206 -2.69 -7.79 -11.97
N SER A 207 -2.60 -6.64 -12.59
CA SER A 207 -3.54 -6.15 -13.61
C SER A 207 -3.04 -6.34 -15.03
N ASP A 208 -1.72 -6.40 -15.24
CA ASP A 208 -1.09 -6.39 -16.55
C ASP A 208 0.12 -7.32 -16.57
N ILE A 209 0.44 -7.89 -17.75
CA ILE A 209 1.70 -8.58 -18.03
C ILE A 209 2.53 -7.69 -18.99
N LEU A 210 3.73 -7.30 -18.56
CA LEU A 210 4.60 -6.36 -19.29
C LEU A 210 5.72 -7.06 -20.07
N PHE A 211 5.54 -8.34 -20.40
CA PHE A 211 6.39 -9.14 -21.28
C PHE A 211 5.51 -9.95 -22.23
N PRO A 212 6.02 -10.42 -23.38
CA PRO A 212 5.22 -11.21 -24.32
C PRO A 212 4.76 -12.57 -23.75
N PRO A 213 3.49 -12.99 -23.98
CA PRO A 213 2.42 -12.20 -24.60
C PRO A 213 1.85 -11.17 -23.65
N PHE A 214 1.79 -9.90 -24.08
CA PHE A 214 1.23 -8.79 -23.28
C PHE A 214 -0.26 -9.01 -23.02
N THR A 215 -0.68 -8.77 -21.80
CA THR A 215 -2.09 -8.88 -21.36
C THR A 215 -2.41 -7.76 -20.38
N ALA A 216 -3.62 -7.21 -20.44
CA ALA A 216 -4.08 -6.19 -19.52
C ALA A 216 -5.56 -6.41 -19.18
N LEU A 217 -5.95 -6.18 -17.92
CA LEU A 217 -7.33 -6.09 -17.49
C LEU A 217 -7.91 -4.73 -17.86
N ASP A 218 -9.20 -4.69 -18.22
CA ASP A 218 -9.95 -3.44 -18.37
C ASP A 218 -10.16 -2.74 -17.01
N ALA A 219 -10.62 -1.47 -17.07
CA ALA A 219 -10.79 -0.65 -15.86
C ALA A 219 -11.82 -1.23 -14.88
N ASP A 220 -12.93 -1.75 -15.37
CA ASP A 220 -13.99 -2.36 -14.55
C ASP A 220 -13.50 -3.63 -13.84
N SER A 221 -12.71 -4.45 -14.54
CA SER A 221 -12.08 -5.63 -13.97
C SER A 221 -11.09 -5.26 -12.87
N ARG A 222 -10.31 -4.18 -13.04
CA ARG A 222 -9.36 -3.67 -12.03
C ARG A 222 -10.07 -3.19 -10.75
N GLU A 223 -11.26 -2.62 -10.86
CA GLU A 223 -12.02 -2.14 -9.70
C GLU A 223 -12.64 -3.31 -8.91
N LYS A 224 -13.24 -4.27 -9.61
CA LYS A 224 -14.13 -5.28 -9.01
C LYS A 224 -13.46 -6.62 -8.69
N THR A 225 -12.34 -6.98 -9.34
CA THR A 225 -11.77 -8.34 -9.22
C THR A 225 -10.66 -8.48 -8.18
N PHE A 226 -10.32 -7.42 -7.46
CA PHE A 226 -9.25 -7.45 -6.47
C PHE A 226 -9.75 -7.74 -5.05
N THR A 227 -10.92 -8.36 -4.93
CA THR A 227 -11.57 -8.70 -3.65
C THR A 227 -10.67 -9.54 -2.75
N ALA A 228 -10.02 -10.57 -3.29
CA ALA A 228 -9.13 -11.45 -2.51
C ALA A 228 -7.97 -10.68 -1.85
N MET A 229 -7.38 -9.71 -2.57
CA MET A 229 -6.34 -8.82 -2.01
C MET A 229 -6.90 -7.93 -0.91
N MET A 230 -8.09 -7.35 -1.13
CA MET A 230 -8.73 -6.46 -0.14
C MET A 230 -9.08 -7.22 1.13
N GLU A 231 -9.63 -8.43 1.00
CA GLU A 231 -9.93 -9.30 2.15
C GLU A 231 -8.66 -9.74 2.88
N LEU A 232 -7.59 -10.10 2.16
CA LEU A 232 -6.30 -10.42 2.77
C LEU A 232 -5.76 -9.23 3.58
N ALA A 233 -5.84 -8.03 3.03
CA ALA A 233 -5.38 -6.82 3.70
C ALA A 233 -6.24 -6.47 4.94
N LEU A 234 -7.56 -6.61 4.84
CA LEU A 234 -8.49 -6.36 5.95
C LEU A 234 -8.33 -7.39 7.07
N ASP A 235 -8.23 -8.68 6.74
CA ASP A 235 -7.96 -9.73 7.71
C ASP A 235 -6.60 -9.53 8.40
N SER A 236 -5.60 -9.08 7.65
CA SER A 236 -4.30 -8.72 8.21
C SER A 236 -4.41 -7.52 9.16
N ALA A 237 -5.21 -6.50 8.81
CA ALA A 237 -5.43 -5.34 9.67
C ALA A 237 -6.02 -5.72 11.03
N VAL A 238 -6.89 -6.72 11.09
CA VAL A 238 -7.43 -7.26 12.35
C VAL A 238 -6.32 -7.84 13.23
N GLU A 239 -5.43 -8.62 12.64
CA GLU A 239 -4.32 -9.22 13.39
C GLU A 239 -3.27 -8.18 13.82
N TYR A 240 -3.08 -7.09 13.03
CA TYR A 240 -2.12 -6.03 13.37
C TYR A 240 -2.50 -5.21 14.60
N GLU A 241 -3.77 -5.25 15.05
CA GLU A 241 -4.15 -4.67 16.35
C GLU A 241 -3.43 -5.32 17.53
N LYS A 242 -2.98 -6.58 17.39
CA LYS A 242 -2.23 -7.33 18.41
C LYS A 242 -0.73 -6.97 18.43
N LEU A 243 -0.24 -6.28 17.42
CA LEU A 243 1.16 -5.87 17.35
C LEU A 243 1.48 -4.81 18.43
N PRO A 244 2.72 -4.78 18.93
CA PRO A 244 3.13 -3.78 19.92
C PRO A 244 2.85 -2.36 19.44
N HIS A 245 2.44 -1.49 20.39
CA HIS A 245 2.25 -0.07 20.10
C HIS A 245 3.54 0.60 19.66
N LEU A 246 3.47 1.47 18.66
CA LEU A 246 4.60 2.26 18.18
C LEU A 246 4.29 3.75 18.25
N GLU A 247 5.32 4.54 18.53
CA GLU A 247 5.31 5.99 18.42
C GLU A 247 6.30 6.43 17.34
N PRO A 248 5.94 7.43 16.51
CA PRO A 248 6.79 7.86 15.42
C PRO A 248 8.05 8.55 15.94
N LYS A 249 9.21 8.17 15.42
CA LYS A 249 10.49 8.83 15.72
C LYS A 249 10.49 10.29 15.29
N GLU A 250 11.29 11.10 15.94
CA GLU A 250 11.52 12.51 15.61
C GLU A 250 12.24 12.73 14.27
#